data_e5182bc00d34417074b5d7ec3f9c5848
#
_entry.id   e5182bc00d34417074b5d7ec3f9c5848
#
_cell.length_a   1.000
_cell.length_b   1.000
_cell.length_c   1.000
_cell.angle_alpha   90.00
_cell.angle_beta   90.00
_cell.angle_gamma   90.00
#
_symmetry.space_group_name_H-M   'P 1'
#
loop_
_entity.id
_entity.type
_entity.pdbx_description
1 polymer ?
#
loop_
_entity_poly.entity_id
_entity_poly.type
_entity_poly.pdbx_seq_one_letter_code
_entity_poly.pdbx_strand_id
1 'polypeptide(L)'
;MTAFLHSKLITVTLAALGIFFSCSCSDNIASGEGGSNDDKTGIDITPNPDARSYMDMYDAISDAGQYYMPETARIPAKHWTCVDVETRGDRNELGKVEHQYGLQYHLLAQSLAGLVNRAMDEGRTDVGIWLEVNGEGYAACKQNLGPELGRQTAIELCTKTYAEGNVRDLIDGYVLTDVVNNPESNEVATVAAHVYNSIIVDVRDEAIFKDAGYELKYDARAKSTEDAWREFRDKCSNKALVVMPVQTGELREFAIKNRLFCFNLNKRYGTTDGGQNNNLFDEVLAWLVPNAPVLGWENGVAGEDVFVGKVSRYGKLMLAADWSYNHSLTSAGARQNQEQVLAGVMNPRDIDYDKHGNFTAFFLSDGDNYQWTMGDGFVNDFYTLPTNETSCMSYGLCSQAMSELAPVRFRQLYSLQNSKGTLMECFGGGYFYVDTYAEASADRKGALKQLAERTAAHMRQHRLKVLHLMAMSWDSSAAREAYKAFVDANDQLEGIVTIQYDPYSAGGGRVLWCTNKNGYDIPVVSTKYAVWKDASSVERGMGNPKEVAQYIRDNEAGSDSYDAIVVHAWSDFSGYRGAAAAAACIRQAPSSVVPVSIQELIWRIRMAKRRDQTIEILKTIR
;
A
#
# COMPACT_ATOMS: atom_id res chain seq x y z
N MET A 1 -16.76 1.88 13.72
CA MET A 1 -17.79 0.85 13.54
C MET A 1 -17.12 -0.49 13.73
N THR A 2 -17.08 -0.95 14.95
CA THR A 2 -16.24 -2.05 15.44
C THR A 2 -17.07 -3.31 15.50
N ALA A 3 -16.78 -4.26 14.65
CA ALA A 3 -17.17 -5.66 14.86
C ALA A 3 -16.13 -6.53 14.15
N PHE A 4 -15.15 -7.00 14.90
CA PHE A 4 -14.22 -8.06 14.48
C PHE A 4 -14.43 -9.29 15.32
N LEU A 5 -14.87 -10.18 14.68
CA LEU A 5 -14.94 -11.62 14.53
C LEU A 5 -13.89 -12.41 15.30
N HIS A 6 -14.40 -13.18 16.26
CA HIS A 6 -13.74 -14.39 16.72
C HIS A 6 -14.13 -15.55 15.79
N SER A 7 -13.19 -16.08 15.04
CA SER A 7 -13.34 -17.37 14.37
C SER A 7 -12.77 -18.46 15.27
N LYS A 8 -13.66 -19.34 15.71
CA LYS A 8 -13.30 -20.57 16.42
C LYS A 8 -12.62 -21.53 15.46
N LEU A 9 -11.42 -21.98 15.82
CA LEU A 9 -10.76 -23.14 15.23
C LEU A 9 -11.65 -24.38 15.37
N ILE A 10 -12.02 -24.98 14.27
CA ILE A 10 -12.47 -26.37 14.19
C ILE A 10 -11.37 -27.14 13.45
N THR A 11 -10.62 -27.90 14.20
CA THR A 11 -9.63 -28.85 13.69
C THR A 11 -10.37 -30.03 13.09
N VAL A 12 -10.34 -30.22 11.79
CA VAL A 12 -10.76 -31.45 11.13
C VAL A 12 -9.51 -32.13 10.58
N THR A 13 -9.18 -33.25 11.20
CA THR A 13 -8.14 -34.17 10.75
C THR A 13 -8.70 -35.01 9.59
N LEU A 14 -8.19 -34.85 8.38
CA LEU A 14 -8.45 -35.76 7.27
C LEU A 14 -7.16 -36.50 6.90
N ALA A 15 -7.23 -37.79 6.98
CA ALA A 15 -6.19 -38.72 6.65
C ALA A 15 -5.96 -38.76 5.11
N ALA A 16 -4.70 -38.62 4.69
CA ALA A 16 -4.28 -38.75 3.32
C ALA A 16 -4.21 -40.23 2.92
N LEU A 17 -4.94 -40.60 1.87
CA LEU A 17 -4.65 -41.81 1.08
C LEU A 17 -3.97 -41.33 -0.22
N GLY A 18 -2.70 -41.64 -0.36
CA GLY A 18 -1.95 -41.42 -1.58
C GLY A 18 -2.34 -42.42 -2.67
N ILE A 19 -2.58 -41.92 -3.87
CA ILE A 19 -2.53 -42.72 -5.11
C ILE A 19 -1.57 -41.99 -6.03
N PHE A 20 -0.42 -42.62 -6.26
CA PHE A 20 0.54 -42.22 -7.27
C PHE A 20 0.01 -42.65 -8.66
N PHE A 21 -0.24 -41.68 -9.53
CA PHE A 21 -0.26 -41.91 -10.95
C PHE A 21 0.98 -41.27 -11.57
N SER A 22 1.92 -42.12 -12.00
CA SER A 22 3.00 -41.73 -12.86
C SER A 22 2.46 -41.58 -14.28
N CYS A 23 2.50 -40.38 -14.82
CA CYS A 23 2.33 -40.11 -16.23
C CYS A 23 3.65 -39.64 -16.79
N SER A 24 4.33 -40.48 -17.54
CA SER A 24 5.50 -40.15 -18.32
C SER A 24 5.08 -39.30 -19.51
N CYS A 25 5.52 -38.05 -19.58
CA CYS A 25 5.50 -37.28 -20.82
C CYS A 25 6.85 -37.46 -21.54
N SER A 26 6.79 -38.10 -22.68
CA SER A 26 7.89 -38.21 -23.63
C SER A 26 8.18 -36.88 -24.31
N ASP A 27 9.44 -36.48 -24.30
CA ASP A 27 9.98 -35.37 -25.07
C ASP A 27 9.78 -35.65 -26.58
N ASN A 28 9.00 -34.78 -27.22
CA ASN A 28 9.08 -34.59 -28.66
C ASN A 28 9.36 -33.11 -28.93
N ILE A 29 10.64 -32.77 -29.04
CA ILE A 29 11.09 -31.54 -29.65
C ILE A 29 10.88 -31.69 -31.17
N ALA A 30 9.74 -31.21 -31.65
CA ALA A 30 9.58 -30.91 -33.06
C ALA A 30 10.02 -29.45 -33.26
N SER A 31 11.14 -29.30 -33.98
CA SER A 31 11.54 -28.03 -34.58
C SER A 31 10.51 -27.66 -35.65
N GLY A 32 9.50 -26.90 -35.24
CA GLY A 32 8.55 -26.26 -36.15
C GLY A 32 9.03 -24.86 -36.45
N GLU A 33 9.28 -24.62 -37.71
CA GLU A 33 9.56 -23.33 -38.31
C GLU A 33 8.51 -22.30 -37.87
N GLY A 34 8.99 -21.07 -37.58
CA GLY A 34 8.17 -19.95 -37.17
C GLY A 34 7.10 -19.61 -38.22
N GLY A 35 5.89 -20.06 -37.96
CA GLY A 35 4.72 -19.49 -38.59
C GLY A 35 4.40 -18.18 -37.90
N SER A 36 4.49 -17.08 -38.62
CA SER A 36 4.06 -15.77 -38.16
C SER A 36 2.61 -15.85 -37.73
N ASN A 37 2.33 -15.43 -36.50
CA ASN A 37 0.96 -15.30 -35.94
C ASN A 37 0.19 -14.10 -36.54
N ASP A 38 0.52 -13.69 -37.76
CA ASP A 38 0.04 -12.46 -38.39
C ASP A 38 -1.43 -12.51 -38.86
N ASP A 39 -2.09 -13.69 -38.79
CA ASP A 39 -3.41 -13.89 -39.42
C ASP A 39 -4.62 -13.80 -38.45
N LYS A 40 -4.42 -13.40 -37.19
CA LYS A 40 -5.52 -13.46 -36.19
C LYS A 40 -6.45 -12.25 -36.14
N THR A 41 -6.03 -11.09 -36.67
CA THR A 41 -6.79 -9.83 -36.43
C THR A 41 -7.43 -9.24 -37.68
N GLY A 42 -7.21 -9.79 -38.88
CA GLY A 42 -7.57 -9.08 -40.12
C GLY A 42 -6.95 -7.66 -40.27
N ILE A 43 -6.18 -7.23 -39.29
CA ILE A 43 -5.52 -5.95 -39.19
C ILE A 43 -4.02 -6.16 -39.47
N ASP A 44 -3.48 -5.40 -40.42
CA ASP A 44 -2.04 -5.43 -40.67
C ASP A 44 -1.26 -4.74 -39.55
N ILE A 45 -0.69 -5.55 -38.65
CA ILE A 45 0.21 -5.14 -37.57
C ILE A 45 1.61 -5.70 -37.76
N THR A 46 2.00 -6.02 -39.01
CA THR A 46 3.35 -6.49 -39.33
C THR A 46 4.40 -5.54 -38.72
N PRO A 47 5.38 -6.08 -37.95
CA PRO A 47 6.37 -5.22 -37.31
C PRO A 47 7.19 -4.43 -38.31
N ASN A 48 7.34 -3.14 -38.06
CA ASN A 48 8.30 -2.31 -38.77
C ASN A 48 9.66 -2.40 -38.04
N PRO A 49 10.67 -3.12 -38.61
CA PRO A 49 11.95 -3.29 -37.93
C PRO A 49 12.75 -2.01 -37.76
N ASP A 50 12.45 -0.97 -38.57
CA ASP A 50 13.14 0.32 -38.53
C ASP A 50 12.47 1.31 -37.57
N ALA A 51 11.26 1.02 -37.09
CA ALA A 51 10.58 1.86 -36.13
C ALA A 51 11.21 1.73 -34.73
N ARG A 52 11.38 2.85 -34.07
CA ARG A 52 11.69 2.86 -32.64
C ARG A 52 10.49 2.26 -31.89
N SER A 53 10.72 1.22 -31.08
CA SER A 53 9.66 0.58 -30.31
C SER A 53 8.98 1.58 -29.38
N TYR A 54 7.64 1.55 -29.34
CA TYR A 54 6.85 2.31 -28.38
C TYR A 54 7.30 2.00 -26.93
N MET A 55 7.72 0.78 -26.66
CA MET A 55 8.20 0.33 -25.35
C MET A 55 9.58 0.91 -24.98
N ASP A 56 10.32 1.42 -25.95
CA ASP A 56 11.66 2.01 -25.79
C ASP A 56 11.65 3.53 -25.91
N MET A 57 10.48 4.14 -26.09
CA MET A 57 10.30 5.59 -26.22
C MET A 57 10.20 6.24 -24.84
N TYR A 58 11.32 6.41 -24.17
CA TYR A 58 11.34 7.17 -22.92
C TYR A 58 12.60 8.03 -22.81
N ASP A 59 12.45 9.16 -22.14
CA ASP A 59 13.59 9.96 -21.70
C ASP A 59 14.24 9.32 -20.48
N ALA A 60 15.52 9.55 -20.34
CA ALA A 60 16.20 9.20 -19.10
C ALA A 60 15.55 9.96 -17.93
N ILE A 61 15.13 9.23 -16.91
CA ILE A 61 14.61 9.81 -15.67
C ILE A 61 15.79 9.97 -14.71
N SER A 62 15.88 11.13 -14.09
CA SER A 62 16.84 11.38 -13.03
C SER A 62 16.53 10.47 -11.84
N ASP A 63 17.55 9.82 -11.27
CA ASP A 63 17.44 9.08 -10.03
C ASP A 63 17.16 9.99 -8.81
N ALA A 64 17.32 11.30 -8.98
CA ALA A 64 17.06 12.27 -7.93
C ALA A 64 15.56 12.29 -7.56
N GLY A 65 15.26 11.97 -6.31
CA GLY A 65 13.88 11.92 -5.81
C GLY A 65 13.14 10.61 -6.10
N GLN A 66 13.81 9.59 -6.61
CA GLN A 66 13.24 8.26 -6.82
C GLN A 66 12.76 7.64 -5.50
N TYR A 67 13.52 7.82 -4.44
CA TYR A 67 13.17 7.33 -3.10
C TYR A 67 12.54 8.44 -2.26
N TYR A 68 11.48 8.11 -1.54
CA TYR A 68 10.71 9.08 -0.74
C TYR A 68 10.47 8.63 0.71
N MET A 69 10.67 7.34 1.00
CA MET A 69 10.60 6.84 2.38
C MET A 69 11.92 7.09 3.11
N PRO A 70 11.87 7.32 4.43
CA PRO A 70 13.08 7.33 5.25
C PRO A 70 13.87 6.03 5.13
N GLU A 71 15.16 6.14 4.95
CA GLU A 71 16.06 5.00 4.69
C GLU A 71 16.34 4.17 5.93
N THR A 72 16.48 2.86 5.75
CA THR A 72 17.18 1.94 6.64
C THR A 72 18.31 1.29 5.86
N ALA A 73 19.52 1.80 6.04
CA ALA A 73 20.67 1.47 5.19
C ALA A 73 21.26 0.08 5.47
N ARG A 74 21.11 -0.43 6.71
CA ARG A 74 21.77 -1.65 7.14
C ARG A 74 20.82 -2.77 7.47
N ILE A 75 21.18 -4.00 7.07
CA ILE A 75 20.58 -5.23 7.57
C ILE A 75 21.33 -5.62 8.85
N PRO A 76 20.64 -5.95 9.97
CA PRO A 76 21.32 -6.36 11.19
C PRO A 76 22.08 -7.66 10.99
N ALA A 77 23.30 -7.74 11.52
CA ALA A 77 24.06 -8.98 11.52
C ALA A 77 23.45 -10.05 12.44
N LYS A 78 22.72 -9.62 13.47
CA LYS A 78 21.98 -10.45 14.43
C LYS A 78 20.74 -9.70 14.90
N HIS A 79 19.76 -10.42 15.46
CA HIS A 79 18.61 -9.73 16.05
C HIS A 79 18.05 -10.44 17.28
N TRP A 80 17.46 -9.66 18.19
CA TRP A 80 16.55 -10.14 19.22
C TRP A 80 15.11 -10.13 18.70
N THR A 81 14.32 -11.13 19.08
CA THR A 81 12.86 -11.04 18.97
C THR A 81 12.31 -10.53 20.30
N CYS A 82 11.77 -9.32 20.27
CA CYS A 82 11.04 -8.76 21.39
C CYS A 82 9.64 -9.36 21.43
N VAL A 83 9.34 -10.08 22.52
CA VAL A 83 8.04 -10.73 22.75
C VAL A 83 7.19 -9.92 23.74
N ASP A 84 5.93 -10.30 23.94
CA ASP A 84 4.97 -9.60 24.80
C ASP A 84 4.86 -8.09 24.45
N VAL A 85 4.84 -7.79 23.15
CA VAL A 85 4.85 -6.41 22.66
C VAL A 85 3.59 -5.66 23.09
N GLU A 86 2.44 -6.34 23.07
CA GLU A 86 1.14 -5.70 23.32
C GLU A 86 0.46 -6.12 24.60
N THR A 87 0.76 -7.29 25.14
CA THR A 87 -0.16 -7.94 26.06
C THR A 87 0.53 -8.59 27.25
N ARG A 88 0.80 -7.85 28.28
CA ARG A 88 0.91 -8.41 29.63
C ARG A 88 -0.41 -8.33 30.42
N GLY A 89 -1.49 -8.06 29.82
CA GLY A 89 -2.77 -7.99 30.48
C GLY A 89 -3.83 -8.60 29.60
N ASP A 90 -4.81 -9.16 30.23
CA ASP A 90 -5.99 -9.64 29.55
C ASP A 90 -6.73 -8.46 28.92
N ARG A 91 -6.49 -8.23 27.63
CA ARG A 91 -7.26 -7.26 26.85
C ARG A 91 -8.75 -7.49 26.99
N ASN A 92 -9.16 -8.75 27.15
CA ASN A 92 -10.57 -9.16 27.18
C ASN A 92 -11.27 -8.90 28.52
N GLU A 93 -10.53 -8.71 29.62
CA GLU A 93 -11.12 -8.46 30.94
C GLU A 93 -11.42 -6.97 31.18
N LEU A 94 -10.93 -6.08 30.35
CA LEU A 94 -10.87 -4.65 30.63
C LEU A 94 -11.84 -3.80 29.82
N GLY A 95 -12.63 -4.43 28.94
CA GLY A 95 -13.69 -3.76 28.20
C GLY A 95 -13.18 -2.60 27.36
N LYS A 96 -13.79 -1.42 27.47
CA LYS A 96 -13.44 -0.22 26.69
C LYS A 96 -12.06 0.36 27.02
N VAL A 97 -11.39 -0.14 28.04
CA VAL A 97 -10.07 0.32 28.52
C VAL A 97 -8.96 -0.60 28.02
N GLU A 98 -9.30 -1.62 27.24
CA GLU A 98 -8.38 -2.62 26.69
C GLU A 98 -7.11 -2.02 26.11
N HIS A 99 -7.26 -1.07 25.20
CA HIS A 99 -6.15 -0.45 24.50
C HIS A 99 -5.17 0.28 25.43
N GLN A 100 -5.60 0.72 26.59
CA GLN A 100 -4.75 1.44 27.54
C GLN A 100 -3.89 0.51 28.41
N TYR A 101 -4.27 -0.74 28.58
CA TYR A 101 -3.56 -1.68 29.48
C TYR A 101 -2.36 -2.38 28.84
N GLY A 102 -2.43 -2.71 27.57
CA GLY A 102 -1.29 -3.25 26.83
C GLY A 102 -0.37 -2.18 26.27
N LEU A 103 -0.86 -0.95 26.12
CA LEU A 103 -0.19 0.14 25.44
C LEU A 103 1.17 0.49 26.07
N GLN A 104 1.31 0.44 27.40
CA GLN A 104 2.57 0.71 28.08
C GLN A 104 3.71 -0.22 27.63
N TYR A 105 3.42 -1.51 27.46
CA TYR A 105 4.42 -2.50 27.01
C TYR A 105 4.70 -2.35 25.52
N HIS A 106 3.67 -2.04 24.76
CA HIS A 106 3.80 -1.75 23.33
C HIS A 106 4.72 -0.54 23.09
N LEU A 107 4.50 0.57 23.79
CA LEU A 107 5.32 1.76 23.67
C LEU A 107 6.77 1.53 24.11
N LEU A 108 6.99 0.76 25.17
CA LEU A 108 8.32 0.37 25.60
C LEU A 108 9.05 -0.45 24.52
N ALA A 109 8.39 -1.49 23.98
CA ALA A 109 8.96 -2.34 22.94
C ALA A 109 9.24 -1.57 21.65
N GLN A 110 8.31 -0.72 21.21
CA GLN A 110 8.45 0.13 20.03
C GLN A 110 9.59 1.13 20.20
N SER A 111 9.70 1.78 21.36
CA SER A 111 10.77 2.74 21.59
C SER A 111 12.16 2.06 21.67
N LEU A 112 12.25 0.91 22.32
CA LEU A 112 13.48 0.12 22.34
C LEU A 112 13.89 -0.28 20.90
N ALA A 113 12.96 -0.84 20.11
CA ALA A 113 13.24 -1.23 18.74
C ALA A 113 13.69 -0.03 17.88
N GLY A 114 12.99 1.09 17.97
CA GLY A 114 13.34 2.30 17.23
C GLY A 114 14.73 2.84 17.55
N LEU A 115 15.11 2.87 18.82
CA LEU A 115 16.40 3.36 19.29
C LEU A 115 17.56 2.42 18.90
N VAL A 116 17.37 1.10 19.10
CA VAL A 116 18.41 0.09 18.77
C VAL A 116 18.59 -0.01 17.26
N ASN A 117 17.51 -0.04 16.49
CA ASN A 117 17.57 -0.11 15.02
C ASN A 117 18.17 1.17 14.42
N ARG A 118 17.99 2.32 15.07
CA ARG A 118 18.72 3.55 14.73
C ARG A 118 20.22 3.42 15.04
N ALA A 119 20.55 2.92 16.23
CA ALA A 119 21.95 2.71 16.62
C ALA A 119 22.68 1.73 15.67
N MET A 120 21.96 0.71 15.20
CA MET A 120 22.44 -0.23 14.18
C MET A 120 22.70 0.49 12.86
N ASP A 121 21.77 1.29 12.40
CA ASP A 121 21.89 2.03 11.15
C ASP A 121 23.06 3.05 11.19
N GLU A 122 23.28 3.67 12.36
CA GLU A 122 24.42 4.56 12.64
C GLU A 122 25.76 3.80 12.86
N GLY A 123 25.75 2.46 12.87
CA GLY A 123 26.95 1.64 13.06
C GLY A 123 27.46 1.55 14.50
N ARG A 124 26.64 1.88 15.49
CA ARG A 124 26.98 1.76 16.92
C ARG A 124 26.76 0.35 17.48
N THR A 125 26.01 -0.46 16.76
CA THR A 125 25.78 -1.89 17.03
C THR A 125 25.56 -2.64 15.72
N ASP A 126 25.67 -3.96 15.75
CA ASP A 126 25.32 -4.87 14.66
C ASP A 126 23.99 -5.64 14.93
N VAL A 127 23.32 -5.29 16.02
CA VAL A 127 22.11 -5.96 16.53
C VAL A 127 20.88 -5.14 16.21
N GLY A 128 19.84 -5.83 15.68
CA GLY A 128 18.50 -5.27 15.52
C GLY A 128 17.51 -5.82 16.55
N ILE A 129 16.41 -5.12 16.72
CA ILE A 129 15.25 -5.59 17.51
C ILE A 129 14.07 -5.80 16.58
N TRP A 130 13.65 -7.04 16.48
CA TRP A 130 12.41 -7.45 15.79
C TRP A 130 11.27 -7.55 16.80
N LEU A 131 10.20 -6.83 16.57
CA LEU A 131 8.97 -6.96 17.37
C LEU A 131 8.19 -8.18 16.90
N GLU A 132 7.76 -9.02 17.83
CA GLU A 132 6.98 -10.21 17.49
C GLU A 132 5.64 -9.81 16.89
N VAL A 133 5.38 -10.29 15.70
CA VAL A 133 4.14 -10.05 14.95
C VAL A 133 3.84 -11.23 14.04
N ASN A 134 2.57 -11.52 13.86
CA ASN A 134 2.08 -12.53 12.92
C ASN A 134 1.88 -11.91 11.54
N GLY A 135 2.04 -12.71 10.50
CA GLY A 135 1.80 -12.32 9.12
C GLY A 135 2.83 -12.90 8.16
N GLU A 136 2.36 -13.40 7.01
CA GLU A 136 3.22 -14.01 6.00
C GLU A 136 4.30 -13.05 5.48
N GLY A 137 3.94 -11.78 5.30
CA GLY A 137 4.87 -10.74 4.87
C GLY A 137 5.96 -10.46 5.89
N TYR A 138 5.61 -10.42 7.17
CA TYR A 138 6.57 -10.26 8.26
C TYR A 138 7.50 -11.45 8.38
N ALA A 139 6.96 -12.67 8.30
CA ALA A 139 7.76 -13.90 8.33
C ALA A 139 8.80 -13.93 7.20
N ALA A 140 8.39 -13.55 5.98
CA ALA A 140 9.30 -13.44 4.84
C ALA A 140 10.39 -12.38 5.06
N CYS A 141 10.05 -11.21 5.57
CA CYS A 141 11.02 -10.16 5.87
C CYS A 141 12.00 -10.58 6.99
N LYS A 142 11.51 -11.23 8.05
CA LYS A 142 12.36 -11.71 9.16
C LYS A 142 13.43 -12.69 8.70
N GLN A 143 13.12 -13.56 7.74
CA GLN A 143 14.09 -14.53 7.19
C GLN A 143 15.29 -13.87 6.49
N ASN A 144 15.17 -12.60 6.10
CA ASN A 144 16.26 -11.83 5.49
C ASN A 144 17.19 -11.18 6.51
N LEU A 145 16.90 -11.27 7.80
CA LEU A 145 17.74 -10.74 8.87
C LEU A 145 18.84 -11.74 9.26
N GLY A 146 19.88 -11.25 9.92
CA GLY A 146 20.89 -12.10 10.53
C GLY A 146 20.32 -13.01 11.63
N PRO A 147 21.09 -13.99 12.15
CA PRO A 147 20.62 -14.97 13.12
C PRO A 147 19.91 -14.36 14.33
N GLU A 148 18.86 -15.04 14.81
CA GLU A 148 18.15 -14.69 16.04
C GLU A 148 19.00 -15.03 17.27
N LEU A 149 19.26 -14.05 18.13
CA LEU A 149 19.96 -14.23 19.41
C LEU A 149 19.07 -14.90 20.46
N GLY A 150 17.78 -14.73 20.35
CA GLY A 150 16.77 -15.30 21.24
C GLY A 150 15.52 -14.41 21.34
N ARG A 151 14.65 -14.79 22.26
CA ARG A 151 13.32 -14.18 22.49
C ARG A 151 13.28 -13.61 23.90
N GLN A 152 13.07 -12.31 24.04
CA GLN A 152 13.05 -11.60 25.32
C GLN A 152 11.95 -10.55 25.34
N THR A 153 11.46 -10.20 26.51
CA THR A 153 10.58 -9.04 26.68
C THR A 153 11.39 -7.73 26.58
N ALA A 154 10.73 -6.63 26.27
CA ALA A 154 11.39 -5.33 26.27
C ALA A 154 11.98 -4.95 27.63
N ILE A 155 11.28 -5.30 28.73
CA ILE A 155 11.78 -5.09 30.09
C ILE A 155 13.09 -5.86 30.30
N GLU A 156 13.18 -7.12 29.90
CA GLU A 156 14.40 -7.93 30.05
C GLU A 156 15.54 -7.38 29.21
N LEU A 157 15.29 -6.98 27.97
CA LEU A 157 16.30 -6.37 27.10
C LEU A 157 16.83 -5.05 27.67
N CYS A 158 16.00 -4.26 28.34
CA CYS A 158 16.41 -3.02 28.98
C CYS A 158 17.11 -3.22 30.33
N THR A 159 16.69 -4.21 31.12
CA THR A 159 17.13 -4.34 32.53
C THR A 159 18.25 -5.36 32.75
N LYS A 160 18.38 -6.36 31.87
CA LYS A 160 19.44 -7.39 31.94
C LYS A 160 20.61 -7.04 31.04
N THR A 161 21.79 -7.54 31.41
CA THR A 161 22.99 -7.46 30.57
C THR A 161 23.22 -8.80 29.89
N TYR A 162 23.48 -8.79 28.60
CA TYR A 162 23.76 -9.98 27.81
C TYR A 162 25.21 -9.98 27.35
N ALA A 163 25.87 -11.14 27.37
CA ALA A 163 27.25 -11.30 26.92
C ALA A 163 27.37 -11.03 25.41
N GLU A 164 26.33 -11.34 24.66
CA GLU A 164 26.21 -11.08 23.23
C GLU A 164 24.91 -10.30 22.97
N GLY A 165 24.99 -9.29 22.11
CA GLY A 165 23.82 -8.50 21.73
C GLY A 165 23.28 -7.61 22.83
N ASN A 166 24.13 -7.13 23.75
CA ASN A 166 23.70 -6.19 24.79
C ASN A 166 23.25 -4.88 24.17
N VAL A 167 22.02 -4.46 24.46
CA VAL A 167 21.42 -3.23 23.91
C VAL A 167 21.15 -2.16 24.96
N ARG A 168 21.29 -2.53 26.24
CA ARG A 168 21.03 -1.62 27.37
C ARG A 168 21.87 -0.34 27.29
N ASP A 169 23.14 -0.47 26.97
CA ASP A 169 24.10 0.64 26.95
C ASP A 169 23.93 1.59 25.77
N LEU A 170 22.99 1.27 24.86
CA LEU A 170 22.59 2.14 23.75
C LEU A 170 21.52 3.18 24.14
N ILE A 171 20.98 3.08 25.36
CA ILE A 171 19.83 3.86 25.86
C ILE A 171 20.31 4.80 26.97
N ASP A 172 20.03 6.10 26.83
CA ASP A 172 20.52 7.13 27.76
C ASP A 172 19.61 7.32 28.99
N GLY A 173 18.38 6.83 28.96
CA GLY A 173 17.42 6.97 30.04
C GLY A 173 16.00 6.64 29.62
N TYR A 174 15.02 7.26 30.28
CA TYR A 174 13.61 7.06 29.91
C TYR A 174 12.85 8.38 29.81
N VAL A 175 11.79 8.35 29.02
CA VAL A 175 10.74 9.36 28.91
C VAL A 175 9.52 8.82 29.66
N LEU A 176 8.97 9.59 30.59
CA LEU A 176 7.86 9.18 31.43
C LEU A 176 6.52 9.60 30.77
N THR A 177 5.62 8.64 30.62
CA THR A 177 4.27 8.85 30.08
C THR A 177 3.18 8.39 31.08
N ASP A 178 1.96 8.85 30.89
CA ASP A 178 0.77 8.42 31.62
C ASP A 178 -0.39 8.30 30.64
N VAL A 179 -0.40 7.21 29.88
CA VAL A 179 -1.36 7.01 28.76
C VAL A 179 -2.82 6.85 29.25
N VAL A 180 -3.02 6.53 30.52
CA VAL A 180 -4.37 6.38 31.10
C VAL A 180 -4.99 7.76 31.41
N ASN A 181 -4.24 8.65 32.04
CA ASN A 181 -4.75 9.95 32.46
C ASN A 181 -4.57 11.02 31.38
N ASN A 182 -3.50 10.94 30.60
CA ASN A 182 -3.25 11.80 29.45
C ASN A 182 -2.85 10.99 28.21
N PRO A 183 -3.81 10.59 27.36
CA PRO A 183 -3.52 9.82 26.16
C PRO A 183 -2.55 10.48 25.17
N GLU A 184 -2.56 11.82 25.05
CA GLU A 184 -1.61 12.55 24.17
C GLU A 184 -0.16 12.41 24.63
N SER A 185 0.10 11.99 25.90
CA SER A 185 1.46 11.75 26.38
C SER A 185 2.18 10.63 25.60
N ASN A 186 1.45 9.78 24.88
CA ASN A 186 1.98 8.77 23.95
C ASN A 186 2.77 9.42 22.81
N GLU A 187 2.17 10.38 22.09
CA GLU A 187 2.79 11.07 20.98
C GLU A 187 3.97 11.91 21.43
N VAL A 188 3.77 12.63 22.54
CA VAL A 188 4.83 13.44 23.16
C VAL A 188 6.02 12.57 23.53
N ALA A 189 5.78 11.43 24.18
CA ALA A 189 6.82 10.49 24.57
C ALA A 189 7.54 9.89 23.37
N THR A 190 6.82 9.60 22.27
CA THR A 190 7.41 9.10 21.02
C THR A 190 8.41 10.11 20.43
N VAL A 191 8.04 11.39 20.38
CA VAL A 191 8.93 12.44 19.90
C VAL A 191 10.10 12.65 20.87
N ALA A 192 9.85 12.74 22.16
CA ALA A 192 10.88 12.90 23.17
C ALA A 192 11.87 11.72 23.19
N ALA A 193 11.41 10.48 22.93
CA ALA A 193 12.24 9.29 22.91
C ALA A 193 13.40 9.41 21.91
N HIS A 194 13.12 9.89 20.70
CA HIS A 194 14.20 10.06 19.72
C HIS A 194 15.09 11.29 20.00
N VAL A 195 14.55 12.33 20.64
CA VAL A 195 15.31 13.54 21.00
C VAL A 195 16.32 13.25 22.12
N TYR A 196 15.89 12.50 23.14
CA TYR A 196 16.68 12.19 24.32
C TYR A 196 17.34 10.81 24.30
N ASN A 197 17.27 10.08 23.18
CA ASN A 197 17.78 8.71 23.04
C ASN A 197 17.30 7.79 24.18
N SER A 198 16.02 7.86 24.51
CA SER A 198 15.45 7.29 25.73
C SER A 198 14.22 6.43 25.42
N ILE A 199 14.05 5.33 26.15
CA ILE A 199 12.88 4.46 26.04
C ILE A 199 11.65 5.14 26.64
N ILE A 200 10.47 4.73 26.18
CA ILE A 200 9.19 5.19 26.73
C ILE A 200 8.78 4.28 27.89
N VAL A 201 8.53 4.88 29.05
CA VAL A 201 8.14 4.18 30.27
C VAL A 201 6.86 4.82 30.81
N ASP A 202 5.84 4.01 31.04
CA ASP A 202 4.61 4.48 31.71
C ASP A 202 4.81 4.55 33.23
N VAL A 203 4.08 5.46 33.90
CA VAL A 203 4.15 5.66 35.36
C VAL A 203 3.96 4.38 36.18
N ARG A 204 3.23 3.40 35.63
CA ARG A 204 2.96 2.12 36.29
C ARG A 204 4.20 1.22 36.42
N ASP A 205 5.17 1.40 35.53
CA ASP A 205 6.40 0.60 35.45
C ASP A 205 7.66 1.40 35.80
N GLU A 206 7.55 2.68 36.15
CA GLU A 206 8.69 3.57 36.41
C GLU A 206 9.68 3.02 37.41
N ALA A 207 9.20 2.37 38.48
CA ALA A 207 10.05 1.82 39.53
C ALA A 207 11.05 0.78 38.99
N ILE A 208 10.64 -0.06 38.02
CA ILE A 208 11.48 -1.10 37.40
C ILE A 208 12.72 -0.47 36.75
N PHE A 209 12.55 0.64 36.06
CA PHE A 209 13.61 1.31 35.30
C PHE A 209 14.52 2.15 36.21
N LYS A 210 13.96 2.77 37.26
CA LYS A 210 14.76 3.42 38.32
C LYS A 210 15.66 2.42 39.02
N ASP A 211 15.12 1.27 39.41
CA ASP A 211 15.88 0.19 40.06
C ASP A 211 16.96 -0.40 39.14
N ALA A 212 16.70 -0.39 37.82
CA ALA A 212 17.69 -0.76 36.82
C ALA A 212 18.74 0.32 36.54
N GLY A 213 18.63 1.51 37.17
CA GLY A 213 19.60 2.59 37.07
C GLY A 213 19.41 3.54 35.89
N TYR A 214 18.22 3.56 35.27
CA TYR A 214 17.89 4.55 34.25
C TYR A 214 17.47 5.88 34.88
N GLU A 215 17.85 6.99 34.25
CA GLU A 215 17.48 8.35 34.65
C GLU A 215 16.28 8.85 33.84
N LEU A 216 15.40 9.63 34.49
CA LEU A 216 14.37 10.37 33.81
C LEU A 216 14.99 11.47 32.95
N LYS A 217 14.74 11.44 31.64
CA LYS A 217 15.23 12.47 30.70
C LYS A 217 14.15 13.48 30.33
N TYR A 218 12.89 13.05 30.28
CA TYR A 218 11.77 13.94 29.97
C TYR A 218 10.46 13.43 30.60
N ASP A 219 9.66 14.36 31.12
CA ASP A 219 8.35 14.05 31.68
C ASP A 219 7.24 14.52 30.71
N ALA A 220 6.61 13.57 30.01
CA ALA A 220 5.57 13.82 29.03
C ALA A 220 4.16 13.83 29.65
N ARG A 221 3.98 13.44 30.92
CA ARG A 221 2.68 13.18 31.53
C ARG A 221 1.66 14.32 31.44
N ALA A 222 2.12 15.57 31.52
CA ALA A 222 1.28 16.76 31.50
C ALA A 222 1.38 17.55 30.18
N LYS A 223 1.92 16.94 29.13
CA LYS A 223 2.17 17.58 27.85
C LYS A 223 1.13 17.15 26.81
N SER A 224 0.85 18.04 25.86
CA SER A 224 0.01 17.81 24.68
C SER A 224 0.87 17.63 23.43
N THR A 225 0.27 17.12 22.36
CA THR A 225 0.91 17.05 21.03
C THR A 225 1.33 18.43 20.52
N GLU A 226 0.56 19.49 20.84
CA GLU A 226 0.95 20.85 20.52
C GLU A 226 2.19 21.30 21.29
N ASP A 227 2.31 20.94 22.59
CA ASP A 227 3.54 21.21 23.34
C ASP A 227 4.76 20.54 22.70
N ALA A 228 4.63 19.26 22.30
CA ALA A 228 5.70 18.55 21.61
C ALA A 228 6.08 19.22 20.28
N TRP A 229 5.09 19.68 19.50
CA TRP A 229 5.32 20.41 18.27
C TRP A 229 6.12 21.70 18.50
N ARG A 230 5.70 22.51 19.47
CA ARG A 230 6.38 23.79 19.79
C ARG A 230 7.80 23.56 20.32
N GLU A 231 8.02 22.49 21.09
CA GLU A 231 9.31 22.20 21.72
C GLU A 231 10.29 21.46 20.81
N PHE A 232 9.81 20.51 19.97
CA PHE A 232 10.69 19.55 19.30
C PHE A 232 10.63 19.60 17.77
N ARG A 233 9.78 20.39 17.13
CA ARG A 233 9.67 20.44 15.66
C ARG A 233 11.04 20.55 14.97
N ASP A 234 11.91 21.40 15.44
CA ASP A 234 13.22 21.66 14.82
C ASP A 234 14.23 20.52 15.02
N LYS A 235 13.88 19.52 15.84
CA LYS A 235 14.65 18.28 16.04
C LYS A 235 14.08 17.09 15.28
N CYS A 236 12.96 17.28 14.62
CA CYS A 236 12.30 16.26 13.82
C CYS A 236 12.65 16.38 12.33
N SER A 237 12.66 15.25 11.65
CA SER A 237 12.73 15.19 10.20
C SER A 237 11.37 15.53 9.58
N ASN A 238 11.34 16.38 8.57
CA ASN A 238 10.15 16.73 7.82
C ASN A 238 9.94 15.89 6.55
N LYS A 239 10.66 14.77 6.43
CA LYS A 239 10.59 13.90 5.24
C LYS A 239 9.41 12.94 5.27
N ALA A 240 8.83 12.68 6.42
CA ALA A 240 7.63 11.86 6.62
C ALA A 240 6.94 12.26 7.92
N LEU A 241 5.70 11.79 8.09
CA LEU A 241 4.91 11.95 9.31
C LEU A 241 4.33 10.60 9.70
N VAL A 242 4.23 10.35 10.99
CA VAL A 242 3.42 9.25 11.54
C VAL A 242 2.16 9.85 12.15
N VAL A 243 0.97 9.37 11.73
CA VAL A 243 -0.33 9.79 12.27
C VAL A 243 -1.04 8.58 12.83
N MET A 244 -1.21 8.56 14.15
CA MET A 244 -1.77 7.42 14.86
C MET A 244 -2.75 7.87 15.94
N PRO A 245 -3.75 7.02 16.24
CA PRO A 245 -4.60 7.25 17.40
C PRO A 245 -3.82 7.18 18.72
N VAL A 246 -4.19 8.00 19.68
CA VAL A 246 -3.52 8.10 20.98
C VAL A 246 -3.48 6.80 21.81
N GLN A 247 -4.34 5.84 21.51
CA GLN A 247 -4.41 4.55 22.24
C GLN A 247 -3.66 3.40 21.55
N THR A 248 -2.93 3.67 20.48
CA THR A 248 -2.18 2.66 19.72
C THR A 248 -0.68 2.88 19.83
N GLY A 249 0.10 1.83 19.63
CA GLY A 249 1.56 1.87 19.77
C GLY A 249 2.33 1.62 18.46
N GLU A 250 1.65 1.18 17.42
CA GLU A 250 2.24 0.82 16.12
C GLU A 250 2.98 2.00 15.49
N LEU A 251 3.92 1.74 14.60
CA LEU A 251 4.75 2.72 13.88
C LEU A 251 5.69 3.60 14.74
N ARG A 252 5.63 3.49 16.07
CA ARG A 252 6.51 4.31 16.92
C ARG A 252 7.99 3.98 16.73
N GLU A 253 8.31 2.69 16.51
CA GLU A 253 9.69 2.28 16.22
C GLU A 253 10.24 2.96 14.96
N PHE A 254 9.41 3.08 13.92
CA PHE A 254 9.78 3.74 12.67
C PHE A 254 9.91 5.25 12.86
N ALA A 255 8.99 5.87 13.60
CA ALA A 255 9.06 7.29 13.93
C ALA A 255 10.34 7.61 14.73
N ILE A 256 10.64 6.84 15.77
CA ILE A 256 11.80 7.04 16.64
C ILE A 256 13.10 6.80 15.87
N LYS A 257 13.18 5.73 15.08
CA LYS A 257 14.36 5.42 14.26
C LYS A 257 14.67 6.57 13.29
N ASN A 258 13.68 7.11 12.64
CA ASN A 258 13.83 8.11 11.58
C ASN A 258 13.67 9.56 12.08
N ARG A 259 13.52 9.77 13.39
CA ARG A 259 13.32 11.09 14.02
C ARG A 259 12.11 11.83 13.44
N LEU A 260 11.02 11.12 13.19
CA LEU A 260 9.80 11.71 12.66
C LEU A 260 8.95 12.31 13.77
N PHE A 261 8.17 13.31 13.42
CA PHE A 261 7.08 13.76 14.30
C PHE A 261 5.99 12.69 14.31
N CYS A 262 5.43 12.44 15.49
CA CYS A 262 4.27 11.57 15.67
C CYS A 262 3.08 12.44 16.07
N PHE A 263 1.98 12.29 15.37
CA PHE A 263 0.82 13.15 15.45
C PHE A 263 -0.46 12.37 15.72
N ASN A 264 -1.35 12.91 16.51
CA ASN A 264 -2.72 12.45 16.69
C ASN A 264 -3.70 13.53 16.25
N LEU A 265 -4.71 13.16 15.49
CA LEU A 265 -5.79 14.07 15.10
C LEU A 265 -6.77 14.26 16.26
N ASN A 266 -7.21 13.16 16.88
CA ASN A 266 -8.11 13.21 18.04
C ASN A 266 -7.32 13.19 19.36
N LYS A 267 -7.66 14.07 20.28
CA LYS A 267 -7.00 14.14 21.60
C LYS A 267 -7.40 13.00 22.54
N ARG A 268 -8.49 12.30 22.21
CA ARG A 268 -8.96 11.09 22.89
C ARG A 268 -9.50 10.09 21.89
N TYR A 269 -9.45 8.83 22.27
CA TYR A 269 -9.88 7.73 21.42
C TYR A 269 -11.34 7.85 20.98
N GLY A 270 -11.54 7.78 19.66
CA GLY A 270 -12.84 7.55 19.02
C GLY A 270 -13.90 8.60 19.29
N THR A 271 -13.54 9.72 19.91
CA THR A 271 -14.50 10.76 20.29
C THR A 271 -13.95 12.14 19.93
N THR A 272 -14.87 13.06 19.62
CA THR A 272 -14.57 14.50 19.61
C THR A 272 -14.50 15.06 21.04
N ASP A 273 -14.85 14.27 22.05
CA ASP A 273 -14.72 14.63 23.45
C ASP A 273 -13.24 14.86 23.77
N GLY A 274 -12.88 16.03 24.20
CA GLY A 274 -11.48 16.45 24.38
C GLY A 274 -10.90 17.22 23.19
N GLY A 275 -11.59 17.25 22.04
CA GLY A 275 -11.22 18.06 20.89
C GLY A 275 -10.30 17.38 19.89
N GLN A 276 -9.97 18.13 18.83
CA GLN A 276 -9.11 17.70 17.74
C GLN A 276 -7.96 18.70 17.52
N ASN A 277 -6.87 18.20 16.98
CA ASN A 277 -5.68 18.99 16.60
C ASN A 277 -5.74 19.50 15.14
N ASN A 278 -6.93 19.88 14.65
CA ASN A 278 -7.16 20.21 13.23
C ASN A 278 -6.26 21.34 12.70
N ASN A 279 -6.13 22.45 13.44
CA ASN A 279 -5.29 23.58 13.01
C ASN A 279 -3.80 23.22 13.09
N LEU A 280 -3.41 22.45 14.11
CA LEU A 280 -2.05 21.95 14.24
C LEU A 280 -1.71 20.98 13.11
N PHE A 281 -2.67 20.17 12.68
CA PHE A 281 -2.47 19.25 11.54
C PHE A 281 -2.16 20.00 10.25
N ASP A 282 -2.87 21.12 9.99
CA ASP A 282 -2.58 21.98 8.84
C ASP A 282 -1.15 22.54 8.89
N GLU A 283 -0.70 22.99 10.08
CA GLU A 283 0.66 23.50 10.27
C GLU A 283 1.72 22.41 10.05
N VAL A 284 1.48 21.20 10.58
CA VAL A 284 2.37 20.05 10.42
C VAL A 284 2.45 19.60 8.96
N LEU A 285 1.33 19.49 8.26
CA LEU A 285 1.30 19.14 6.85
C LEU A 285 2.02 20.17 5.97
N ALA A 286 1.85 21.47 6.28
CA ALA A 286 2.55 22.53 5.56
C ALA A 286 4.08 22.51 5.76
N TRP A 287 4.55 22.04 6.93
CA TRP A 287 5.97 21.94 7.26
C TRP A 287 6.67 20.78 6.55
N LEU A 288 5.96 19.71 6.21
CA LEU A 288 6.55 18.57 5.51
C LEU A 288 7.03 18.94 4.10
N VAL A 289 8.07 18.27 3.63
CA VAL A 289 8.53 18.43 2.24
C VAL A 289 7.44 18.00 1.25
N PRO A 290 7.44 18.50 -0.01
CA PRO A 290 6.51 18.02 -1.04
C PRO A 290 6.60 16.49 -1.21
N ASN A 291 5.45 15.86 -1.46
CA ASN A 291 5.34 14.41 -1.66
C ASN A 291 5.77 13.55 -0.47
N ALA A 292 5.87 14.12 0.74
CA ALA A 292 6.19 13.34 1.94
C ALA A 292 5.08 12.31 2.23
N PRO A 293 5.45 11.08 2.61
CA PRO A 293 4.49 10.08 3.06
C PRO A 293 3.99 10.42 4.47
N VAL A 294 2.70 10.18 4.68
CA VAL A 294 2.01 10.21 5.97
C VAL A 294 1.59 8.78 6.29
N LEU A 295 2.27 8.14 7.24
CA LEU A 295 2.06 6.74 7.59
C LEU A 295 1.13 6.61 8.80
N GLY A 296 0.30 5.59 8.78
CA GLY A 296 -0.67 5.32 9.82
C GLY A 296 -2.10 5.57 9.34
N TRP A 297 -3.02 5.77 10.27
CA TRP A 297 -4.39 6.13 9.95
C TRP A 297 -5.10 6.69 11.17
N GLU A 298 -5.65 7.87 11.06
CA GLU A 298 -6.55 8.41 12.06
C GLU A 298 -7.56 9.38 11.42
N ASN A 299 -8.58 8.85 10.80
CA ASN A 299 -9.67 9.67 10.27
C ASN A 299 -10.68 10.11 11.35
N GLY A 300 -10.68 9.44 12.51
CA GLY A 300 -11.53 9.77 13.65
C GLY A 300 -13.00 9.90 13.29
N VAL A 301 -13.60 10.99 13.70
CA VAL A 301 -14.99 11.35 13.38
C VAL A 301 -15.11 12.22 12.13
N ALA A 302 -13.99 12.63 11.54
CA ALA A 302 -14.00 13.50 10.37
C ALA A 302 -14.36 12.75 9.07
N GLY A 303 -14.24 11.41 9.07
CA GLY A 303 -14.41 10.60 7.87
C GLY A 303 -13.12 10.48 7.05
N GLU A 304 -13.06 9.47 6.21
CA GLU A 304 -11.92 9.18 5.35
C GLU A 304 -11.66 10.29 4.33
N ASP A 305 -12.72 10.73 3.68
CA ASP A 305 -12.67 11.76 2.62
C ASP A 305 -12.10 13.09 3.12
N VAL A 306 -12.45 13.49 4.34
CA VAL A 306 -11.94 14.71 4.97
C VAL A 306 -10.46 14.55 5.33
N PHE A 307 -10.09 13.42 5.93
CA PHE A 307 -8.72 13.16 6.36
C PHE A 307 -7.77 13.04 5.17
N VAL A 308 -8.06 12.14 4.21
CA VAL A 308 -7.25 11.97 3.00
C VAL A 308 -7.29 13.21 2.12
N GLY A 309 -8.46 13.90 2.04
CA GLY A 309 -8.60 15.16 1.34
C GLY A 309 -7.67 16.25 1.89
N LYS A 310 -7.54 16.34 3.22
CA LYS A 310 -6.61 17.29 3.85
C LYS A 310 -5.15 16.94 3.52
N VAL A 311 -4.75 15.69 3.67
CA VAL A 311 -3.40 15.21 3.30
C VAL A 311 -3.09 15.51 1.83
N SER A 312 -4.04 15.23 0.93
CA SER A 312 -3.93 15.49 -0.51
C SER A 312 -3.73 16.97 -0.83
N ARG A 313 -4.53 17.86 -0.23
CA ARG A 313 -4.46 19.31 -0.46
C ARG A 313 -3.08 19.90 -0.13
N TYR A 314 -2.39 19.35 0.85
CA TYR A 314 -1.02 19.75 1.18
C TYR A 314 0.05 19.05 0.33
N GLY A 315 -0.34 18.25 -0.67
CA GLY A 315 0.59 17.54 -1.55
C GLY A 315 1.38 16.46 -0.82
N LYS A 316 0.70 15.70 0.05
CA LYS A 316 1.25 14.56 0.78
C LYS A 316 0.54 13.28 0.36
N LEU A 317 1.11 12.13 0.71
CA LEU A 317 0.62 10.81 0.33
C LEU A 317 0.28 10.02 1.60
N MET A 318 -0.96 9.58 1.72
CA MET A 318 -1.39 8.78 2.85
C MET A 318 -1.04 7.31 2.62
N LEU A 319 -0.39 6.65 3.58
CA LEU A 319 -0.12 5.22 3.55
C LEU A 319 -0.80 4.55 4.74
N ALA A 320 -1.84 3.76 4.48
CA ALA A 320 -2.52 2.99 5.51
C ALA A 320 -1.58 1.91 6.06
N ALA A 321 -1.05 2.17 7.24
CA ALA A 321 -0.02 1.38 7.90
C ALA A 321 -0.23 1.27 9.43
N ASP A 322 -1.41 1.64 9.93
CA ASP A 322 -1.74 1.69 11.36
C ASP A 322 -1.74 0.34 12.08
N TRP A 323 -1.68 -0.78 11.35
CA TRP A 323 -1.49 -2.13 11.93
C TRP A 323 -0.09 -2.69 11.67
N SER A 324 0.82 -1.88 11.17
CA SER A 324 2.11 -2.36 10.70
C SER A 324 3.18 -2.29 11.76
N TYR A 325 4.12 -3.22 11.68
CA TYR A 325 5.24 -3.40 12.59
C TYR A 325 6.57 -3.47 11.86
N ASN A 326 7.65 -3.21 12.57
CA ASN A 326 9.02 -3.50 12.12
C ASN A 326 9.46 -2.78 10.84
N HIS A 327 8.89 -1.62 10.51
CA HIS A 327 9.30 -0.89 9.32
C HIS A 327 10.79 -0.51 9.34
N SER A 328 11.39 -0.34 10.51
CA SER A 328 12.83 -0.10 10.67
C SER A 328 13.69 -1.28 10.26
N LEU A 329 13.14 -2.50 10.18
CA LEU A 329 13.86 -3.70 9.75
C LEU A 329 13.30 -4.30 8.46
N THR A 330 12.01 -4.24 8.20
CA THR A 330 11.45 -4.71 6.92
C THR A 330 11.97 -3.90 5.74
N SER A 331 12.30 -2.63 5.95
CA SER A 331 12.91 -1.71 4.97
C SER A 331 14.44 -1.82 4.86
N ALA A 332 15.08 -2.64 5.71
CA ALA A 332 16.53 -2.71 5.77
C ALA A 332 17.17 -3.17 4.45
N GLY A 333 18.08 -2.39 3.93
CA GLY A 333 18.78 -2.67 2.68
C GLY A 333 17.93 -2.50 1.41
N ALA A 334 16.74 -1.88 1.49
CA ALA A 334 15.85 -1.68 0.35
C ALA A 334 16.53 -1.02 -0.85
N ARG A 335 17.40 -0.04 -0.61
CA ARG A 335 18.12 0.68 -1.66
C ARG A 335 19.39 -0.03 -2.16
N GLN A 336 19.89 -1.02 -1.43
CA GLN A 336 21.12 -1.74 -1.77
C GLN A 336 20.86 -2.99 -2.61
N ASN A 337 19.73 -3.65 -2.41
CA ASN A 337 19.35 -4.92 -3.04
C ASN A 337 18.24 -4.71 -4.07
N GLN A 338 18.52 -3.89 -5.07
CA GLN A 338 17.58 -3.66 -6.18
C GLN A 338 17.65 -4.79 -7.20
N GLU A 339 17.29 -6.01 -6.79
CA GLU A 339 16.94 -7.02 -7.77
C GLU A 339 15.78 -6.50 -8.62
N GLN A 340 15.97 -6.50 -9.92
CA GLN A 340 14.94 -6.08 -10.87
C GLN A 340 13.82 -7.11 -10.87
N VAL A 341 12.75 -6.81 -10.14
CA VAL A 341 11.51 -7.60 -10.16
C VAL A 341 10.58 -7.00 -11.19
N LEU A 342 10.17 -7.80 -12.16
CA LEU A 342 9.35 -7.32 -13.27
C LEU A 342 7.92 -7.83 -13.15
N ALA A 343 6.96 -6.93 -13.31
CA ALA A 343 5.56 -7.32 -13.49
C ALA A 343 5.42 -8.13 -14.79
N GLY A 344 4.60 -9.18 -14.75
CA GLY A 344 4.16 -9.86 -15.95
C GLY A 344 3.23 -8.93 -16.74
N VAL A 345 3.54 -8.71 -18.01
CA VAL A 345 2.73 -7.90 -18.91
C VAL A 345 2.40 -8.72 -20.15
N MET A 346 1.19 -8.52 -20.66
CA MET A 346 0.81 -9.14 -21.93
C MET A 346 1.42 -8.37 -23.10
N ASN A 347 1.70 -9.08 -24.19
CA ASN A 347 2.00 -8.42 -25.46
C ASN A 347 0.69 -8.02 -26.13
N PRO A 348 0.43 -6.73 -26.38
CA PRO A 348 -0.84 -6.30 -26.97
C PRO A 348 -1.05 -6.78 -28.42
N ARG A 349 -0.01 -7.28 -29.08
CA ARG A 349 -0.12 -7.92 -30.41
C ARG A 349 -0.79 -9.31 -30.36
N ASP A 350 -0.82 -9.94 -29.17
CA ASP A 350 -1.46 -11.25 -28.98
C ASP A 350 -2.98 -11.16 -28.78
N ILE A 351 -3.52 -9.93 -28.71
CA ILE A 351 -4.94 -9.68 -28.55
C ILE A 351 -5.67 -9.94 -29.87
N ASP A 352 -6.69 -10.79 -29.81
CA ASP A 352 -7.65 -10.97 -30.92
C ASP A 352 -8.63 -9.77 -30.95
N TYR A 353 -8.30 -8.76 -31.77
CA TYR A 353 -9.09 -7.54 -31.90
C TYR A 353 -10.36 -7.72 -32.75
N ASP A 354 -10.49 -8.83 -33.48
CA ASP A 354 -11.71 -9.15 -34.25
C ASP A 354 -12.77 -9.85 -33.39
N LYS A 355 -12.42 -10.24 -32.18
CA LYS A 355 -13.38 -10.78 -31.22
C LYS A 355 -14.35 -9.72 -30.77
N HIS A 356 -15.65 -10.05 -30.80
CA HIS A 356 -16.74 -9.21 -30.32
C HIS A 356 -17.24 -9.68 -28.95
N GLY A 357 -17.77 -8.76 -28.15
CA GLY A 357 -18.37 -9.05 -26.84
C GLY A 357 -18.33 -7.90 -25.86
N ASN A 358 -18.80 -8.17 -24.66
CA ASN A 358 -18.75 -7.22 -23.54
C ASN A 358 -17.47 -7.46 -22.76
N PHE A 359 -16.40 -6.75 -23.12
CA PHE A 359 -15.10 -6.89 -22.50
C PHE A 359 -15.09 -6.26 -21.11
N THR A 360 -14.97 -7.10 -20.12
CA THR A 360 -15.14 -6.72 -18.72
C THR A 360 -13.87 -7.03 -17.92
N ALA A 361 -13.24 -6.01 -17.36
CA ALA A 361 -12.08 -6.16 -16.52
C ALA A 361 -12.41 -5.84 -15.06
N PHE A 362 -12.11 -6.78 -14.17
CA PHE A 362 -12.26 -6.62 -12.73
C PHE A 362 -10.91 -6.27 -12.08
N PHE A 363 -10.94 -5.37 -11.12
CA PHE A 363 -9.76 -5.07 -10.31
C PHE A 363 -10.14 -4.81 -8.85
N LEU A 364 -9.20 -5.12 -7.94
CA LEU A 364 -9.39 -4.96 -6.51
C LEU A 364 -9.14 -3.51 -6.10
N SER A 365 -10.01 -2.95 -5.23
CA SER A 365 -9.77 -1.67 -4.56
C SER A 365 -8.76 -1.81 -3.42
N ASP A 366 -8.47 -0.71 -2.72
CA ASP A 366 -7.72 -0.67 -1.47
C ASP A 366 -6.27 -1.20 -1.56
N GLY A 367 -5.68 -1.15 -2.75
CA GLY A 367 -4.30 -1.57 -2.97
C GLY A 367 -3.25 -0.63 -2.38
N ASP A 368 -3.65 0.53 -1.91
CA ASP A 368 -2.88 1.47 -1.09
C ASP A 368 -2.72 1.01 0.36
N ASN A 369 -3.52 0.03 0.80
CA ASN A 369 -3.52 -0.50 2.16
C ASN A 369 -2.32 -1.42 2.38
N TYR A 370 -1.16 -0.82 2.61
CA TYR A 370 0.13 -1.50 2.78
C TYR A 370 0.07 -2.60 3.84
N GLN A 371 -0.51 -2.32 5.00
CA GLN A 371 -0.58 -3.23 6.14
C GLN A 371 -1.31 -4.52 5.81
N TRP A 372 -2.35 -4.46 4.98
CA TRP A 372 -3.10 -5.63 4.55
C TRP A 372 -2.25 -6.61 3.74
N THR A 373 -1.35 -6.10 2.91
CA THR A 373 -0.43 -6.94 2.14
C THR A 373 0.59 -7.68 2.99
N MET A 374 0.88 -7.18 4.20
CA MET A 374 1.83 -7.76 5.16
C MET A 374 1.21 -8.87 6.03
N GLY A 375 -0.11 -8.83 6.23
CA GLY A 375 -0.85 -9.76 7.08
C GLY A 375 -1.03 -11.15 6.50
N ASP A 376 -1.60 -12.04 7.30
CA ASP A 376 -2.04 -13.37 6.88
C ASP A 376 -3.27 -13.27 5.97
N GLY A 377 -3.38 -14.20 5.05
CA GLY A 377 -4.55 -14.36 4.20
C GLY A 377 -4.59 -13.49 2.94
N PHE A 378 -3.79 -12.42 2.82
CA PHE A 378 -3.82 -11.60 1.61
C PHE A 378 -3.53 -12.42 0.34
N VAL A 379 -2.48 -13.23 0.37
CA VAL A 379 -2.09 -14.07 -0.78
C VAL A 379 -3.17 -15.11 -1.08
N ASN A 380 -3.59 -15.87 -0.07
CA ASN A 380 -4.48 -16.99 -0.26
C ASN A 380 -5.94 -16.59 -0.49
N ASP A 381 -6.41 -15.53 0.17
CA ASP A 381 -7.82 -15.12 0.14
C ASP A 381 -8.16 -14.18 -1.01
N PHE A 382 -7.15 -13.50 -1.58
CA PHE A 382 -7.36 -12.51 -2.61
C PHE A 382 -6.50 -12.72 -3.85
N TYR A 383 -5.20 -12.95 -3.67
CA TYR A 383 -4.22 -12.76 -4.73
C TYR A 383 -4.00 -14.01 -5.60
N THR A 384 -3.89 -15.21 -4.98
CA THR A 384 -3.61 -16.48 -5.67
C THR A 384 -4.82 -17.41 -5.81
N LEU A 385 -6.04 -16.92 -5.58
CA LEU A 385 -7.26 -17.73 -5.71
C LEU A 385 -7.37 -18.37 -7.10
N PRO A 386 -7.80 -19.64 -7.20
CA PRO A 386 -8.04 -20.31 -8.50
C PRO A 386 -9.04 -19.53 -9.37
N THR A 387 -10.01 -18.87 -8.77
CA THR A 387 -10.99 -18.02 -9.46
C THR A 387 -10.38 -16.76 -10.09
N ASN A 388 -9.16 -16.40 -9.73
CA ASN A 388 -8.44 -15.28 -10.33
C ASN A 388 -8.19 -15.52 -11.83
N GLU A 389 -7.83 -16.75 -12.24
CA GLU A 389 -7.67 -17.08 -13.64
C GLU A 389 -8.95 -16.92 -14.47
N THR A 390 -10.11 -17.26 -13.88
CA THR A 390 -11.43 -17.14 -14.52
C THR A 390 -11.86 -15.69 -14.63
N SER A 391 -11.61 -14.89 -13.57
CA SER A 391 -11.99 -13.49 -13.53
C SER A 391 -10.99 -12.56 -14.23
N CYS A 392 -9.80 -13.01 -14.58
CA CYS A 392 -8.69 -12.17 -15.06
C CYS A 392 -8.43 -10.97 -14.13
N MET A 393 -8.60 -11.20 -12.80
CA MET A 393 -8.56 -10.13 -11.78
C MET A 393 -7.26 -9.35 -11.85
N SER A 394 -7.36 -8.04 -11.86
CA SER A 394 -6.24 -7.11 -11.82
C SER A 394 -6.09 -6.52 -10.42
N TYR A 395 -4.88 -6.10 -10.07
CA TYR A 395 -4.58 -5.58 -8.74
C TYR A 395 -3.83 -4.24 -8.84
N GLY A 396 -4.37 -3.21 -8.19
CA GLY A 396 -3.58 -2.05 -7.81
C GLY A 396 -2.85 -2.36 -6.51
N LEU A 397 -1.54 -2.23 -6.49
CA LEU A 397 -0.73 -2.34 -5.27
C LEU A 397 0.07 -1.05 -5.10
N CYS A 398 0.24 -0.59 -3.85
CA CYS A 398 1.15 0.51 -3.54
C CYS A 398 2.61 0.06 -3.65
N SER A 399 2.96 -0.43 -4.86
CA SER A 399 4.20 -1.17 -5.08
C SER A 399 5.43 -0.29 -4.87
N GLN A 400 5.33 1.00 -5.13
CA GLN A 400 6.39 1.95 -4.84
C GLN A 400 6.69 2.06 -3.34
N ALA A 401 5.66 2.16 -2.49
CA ALA A 401 5.83 2.15 -1.05
C ALA A 401 6.39 0.81 -0.55
N MET A 402 5.87 -0.31 -1.08
CA MET A 402 6.30 -1.65 -0.70
C MET A 402 7.76 -1.92 -1.07
N SER A 403 8.24 -1.45 -2.21
CA SER A 403 9.64 -1.63 -2.64
C SER A 403 10.64 -0.97 -1.69
N GLU A 404 10.21 0.09 -0.99
CA GLU A 404 11.04 0.81 -0.02
C GLU A 404 10.83 0.36 1.44
N LEU A 405 9.61 -0.02 1.82
CA LEU A 405 9.27 -0.42 3.20
C LEU A 405 9.38 -1.92 3.46
N ALA A 406 9.13 -2.77 2.45
CA ALA A 406 9.19 -4.22 2.56
C ALA A 406 9.63 -4.88 1.24
N PRO A 407 10.87 -4.67 0.78
CA PRO A 407 11.34 -5.15 -0.52
C PRO A 407 11.23 -6.67 -0.68
N VAL A 408 11.35 -7.44 0.40
CA VAL A 408 11.18 -8.90 0.38
C VAL A 408 9.73 -9.27 0.05
N ARG A 409 8.76 -8.65 0.71
CA ARG A 409 7.34 -8.88 0.43
C ARG A 409 6.94 -8.41 -0.97
N PHE A 410 7.45 -7.27 -1.39
CA PHE A 410 7.28 -6.76 -2.74
C PHE A 410 7.68 -7.81 -3.79
N ARG A 411 8.89 -8.36 -3.70
CA ARG A 411 9.36 -9.42 -4.61
C ARG A 411 8.47 -10.66 -4.58
N GLN A 412 8.06 -11.08 -3.38
CA GLN A 412 7.18 -12.25 -3.22
C GLN A 412 5.83 -12.05 -3.94
N LEU A 413 5.17 -10.90 -3.77
CA LEU A 413 3.90 -10.63 -4.42
C LEU A 413 4.03 -10.59 -5.95
N TYR A 414 5.09 -9.99 -6.46
CA TYR A 414 5.34 -9.98 -7.90
C TYR A 414 5.58 -11.38 -8.47
N SER A 415 6.33 -12.23 -7.76
CA SER A 415 6.57 -13.62 -8.19
C SER A 415 5.30 -14.48 -8.22
N LEU A 416 4.28 -14.09 -7.46
CA LEU A 416 2.99 -14.77 -7.37
C LEU A 416 1.92 -14.18 -8.30
N GLN A 417 2.27 -13.20 -9.14
CA GLN A 417 1.33 -12.56 -10.05
C GLN A 417 0.64 -13.56 -10.96
N ASN A 418 -0.69 -13.49 -11.05
CA ASN A 418 -1.46 -14.21 -12.05
C ASN A 418 -1.16 -13.65 -13.45
N SER A 419 -0.74 -14.51 -14.38
CA SER A 419 -0.40 -14.12 -15.77
C SER A 419 -1.59 -13.59 -16.57
N LYS A 420 -2.83 -13.87 -16.15
CA LYS A 420 -4.05 -13.38 -16.81
C LYS A 420 -4.56 -12.05 -16.25
N GLY A 421 -3.99 -11.57 -15.16
CA GLY A 421 -4.32 -10.29 -14.53
C GLY A 421 -3.26 -9.23 -14.80
N THR A 422 -3.57 -7.97 -14.50
CA THR A 422 -2.63 -6.86 -14.57
C THR A 422 -2.25 -6.41 -13.16
N LEU A 423 -0.95 -6.24 -12.90
CA LEU A 423 -0.49 -5.42 -11.78
C LEU A 423 -0.43 -3.96 -12.21
N MET A 424 -1.00 -3.10 -11.39
CA MET A 424 -1.02 -1.65 -11.56
C MET A 424 -0.26 -1.00 -10.41
N GLU A 425 0.43 0.10 -10.68
CA GLU A 425 0.85 1.00 -9.60
C GLU A 425 -0.38 1.69 -9.02
N CYS A 426 -0.52 1.63 -7.69
CA CYS A 426 -1.64 2.26 -6.98
C CYS A 426 -1.18 3.60 -6.41
N PHE A 427 -1.73 4.67 -6.92
CA PHE A 427 -1.61 6.05 -6.46
C PHE A 427 -0.17 6.62 -6.41
N GLY A 428 0.82 5.96 -7.00
CA GLY A 428 2.20 6.48 -6.98
C GLY A 428 2.84 6.46 -5.59
N GLY A 429 2.53 5.42 -4.81
CA GLY A 429 3.15 5.16 -3.52
C GLY A 429 2.40 5.66 -2.29
N GLY A 430 1.14 6.03 -2.41
CA GLY A 430 0.28 6.37 -1.28
C GLY A 430 -1.03 7.00 -1.71
N TYR A 431 -2.05 6.90 -0.89
CA TYR A 431 -3.42 7.33 -1.16
C TYR A 431 -3.55 8.86 -1.18
N PHE A 432 -4.12 9.39 -2.22
CA PHE A 432 -4.49 10.79 -2.37
C PHE A 432 -5.58 10.98 -3.44
N TYR A 433 -6.27 12.10 -3.39
CA TYR A 433 -7.20 12.52 -4.43
C TYR A 433 -6.48 13.41 -5.44
N VAL A 434 -6.39 12.92 -6.68
CA VAL A 434 -5.55 13.50 -7.73
C VAL A 434 -5.98 14.93 -8.13
N ASP A 435 -7.27 15.22 -8.05
CA ASP A 435 -7.83 16.54 -8.40
C ASP A 435 -7.60 17.61 -7.34
N THR A 436 -7.50 17.22 -6.06
CA THR A 436 -7.21 18.17 -4.96
C THR A 436 -5.74 18.18 -4.56
N TYR A 437 -4.91 17.32 -5.16
CA TYR A 437 -3.51 17.16 -4.79
C TYR A 437 -2.71 18.46 -4.91
N ALA A 438 -2.01 18.80 -3.81
CA ALA A 438 -1.19 20.00 -3.68
C ALA A 438 -1.93 21.33 -3.95
N GLU A 439 -3.26 21.38 -3.76
CA GLU A 439 -4.06 22.58 -3.95
C GLU A 439 -3.63 23.73 -3.01
N ALA A 440 -3.20 23.40 -1.79
CA ALA A 440 -2.69 24.36 -0.82
C ALA A 440 -1.20 24.73 -1.04
N SER A 441 -0.51 24.11 -1.99
CA SER A 441 0.88 24.41 -2.31
C SER A 441 0.98 25.64 -3.23
N ALA A 442 2.00 26.46 -3.02
CA ALA A 442 2.32 27.56 -3.92
C ALA A 442 2.74 27.07 -5.33
N ASP A 443 3.23 25.84 -5.46
CA ASP A 443 3.64 25.22 -6.72
C ASP A 443 3.02 23.81 -6.87
N ARG A 444 1.72 23.77 -7.16
CA ARG A 444 0.98 22.52 -7.43
C ARG A 444 1.57 21.77 -8.62
N LYS A 445 1.94 22.49 -9.69
CA LYS A 445 2.48 21.87 -10.90
C LYS A 445 3.83 21.21 -10.66
N GLY A 446 4.71 21.86 -9.91
CA GLY A 446 5.99 21.28 -9.51
C GLY A 446 5.83 20.05 -8.63
N ALA A 447 4.92 20.09 -7.66
CA ALA A 447 4.62 18.95 -6.80
C ALA A 447 4.07 17.74 -7.59
N LEU A 448 3.11 17.96 -8.50
CA LEU A 448 2.58 16.94 -9.40
C LEU A 448 3.66 16.37 -10.33
N LYS A 449 4.48 17.24 -10.92
CA LYS A 449 5.57 16.82 -11.80
C LYS A 449 6.55 15.90 -11.06
N GLN A 450 6.99 16.29 -9.88
CA GLN A 450 7.91 15.50 -9.07
C GLN A 450 7.31 14.13 -8.69
N LEU A 451 6.03 14.09 -8.29
CA LEU A 451 5.32 12.85 -8.01
C LEU A 451 5.24 11.95 -9.25
N ALA A 452 4.84 12.52 -10.38
CA ALA A 452 4.68 11.80 -11.64
C ALA A 452 6.01 11.23 -12.16
N GLU A 453 7.11 11.99 -12.09
CA GLU A 453 8.45 11.54 -12.49
C GLU A 453 8.95 10.40 -11.61
N ARG A 454 8.76 10.48 -10.28
CA ARG A 454 9.11 9.43 -9.34
C ARG A 454 8.30 8.14 -9.61
N THR A 455 6.98 8.29 -9.77
CA THR A 455 6.10 7.15 -10.10
C THR A 455 6.49 6.52 -11.44
N ALA A 456 6.80 7.33 -12.45
CA ALA A 456 7.25 6.84 -13.74
C ALA A 456 8.57 6.07 -13.66
N ALA A 457 9.53 6.54 -12.86
CA ALA A 457 10.80 5.83 -12.63
C ALA A 457 10.56 4.43 -12.05
N HIS A 458 9.74 4.34 -11.00
CA HIS A 458 9.35 3.06 -10.38
C HIS A 458 8.62 2.13 -11.38
N MET A 459 7.61 2.66 -12.08
CA MET A 459 6.84 1.88 -13.06
C MET A 459 7.72 1.32 -14.17
N ARG A 460 8.68 2.08 -14.69
CA ARG A 460 9.62 1.61 -15.72
C ARG A 460 10.56 0.54 -15.18
N GLN A 461 11.12 0.75 -14.00
CA GLN A 461 12.03 -0.21 -13.34
C GLN A 461 11.36 -1.57 -13.18
N HIS A 462 10.07 -1.61 -12.87
CA HIS A 462 9.31 -2.81 -12.57
C HIS A 462 8.34 -3.26 -13.67
N ARG A 463 8.40 -2.65 -14.86
CA ARG A 463 7.57 -2.93 -16.03
C ARG A 463 6.07 -2.80 -15.78
N LEU A 464 5.66 -1.86 -14.92
CA LEU A 464 4.25 -1.53 -14.73
C LEU A 464 3.76 -0.63 -15.87
N LYS A 465 2.65 -1.00 -16.50
CA LYS A 465 2.11 -0.33 -17.70
C LYS A 465 0.85 0.46 -17.45
N VAL A 466 0.20 0.22 -16.31
CA VAL A 466 -1.07 0.85 -15.94
C VAL A 466 -0.94 1.51 -14.57
N LEU A 467 -1.42 2.73 -14.46
CA LEU A 467 -1.52 3.48 -13.22
C LEU A 467 -2.98 3.51 -12.75
N HIS A 468 -3.20 3.23 -11.47
CA HIS A 468 -4.49 3.36 -10.82
C HIS A 468 -4.51 4.64 -9.98
N LEU A 469 -5.52 5.49 -10.16
CA LEU A 469 -5.69 6.76 -9.45
C LEU A 469 -7.11 6.90 -8.89
N MET A 470 -7.25 7.78 -7.90
CA MET A 470 -8.54 8.16 -7.32
C MET A 470 -8.70 9.69 -7.36
N ALA A 471 -9.94 10.15 -7.55
CA ALA A 471 -10.30 11.56 -7.57
C ALA A 471 -11.62 11.80 -6.82
N MET A 472 -11.82 12.97 -6.27
CA MET A 472 -13.13 13.41 -5.79
C MET A 472 -14.05 13.75 -6.98
N SER A 473 -13.47 14.30 -8.04
CA SER A 473 -14.14 14.61 -9.30
C SER A 473 -13.24 14.26 -10.48
N TRP A 474 -13.40 13.05 -11.01
CA TRP A 474 -12.47 12.39 -11.94
C TRP A 474 -12.29 13.12 -13.30
N ASP A 475 -13.27 13.89 -13.76
CA ASP A 475 -13.22 14.61 -15.04
C ASP A 475 -13.08 16.13 -14.87
N SER A 476 -12.80 16.62 -13.67
CA SER A 476 -12.51 18.03 -13.40
C SER A 476 -11.25 18.50 -14.13
N SER A 477 -11.12 19.82 -14.30
CA SER A 477 -9.92 20.41 -14.92
C SER A 477 -8.65 20.07 -14.13
N ALA A 478 -8.75 20.04 -12.81
CA ALA A 478 -7.63 19.71 -11.92
C ALA A 478 -7.22 18.23 -12.02
N ALA A 479 -8.20 17.31 -12.15
CA ALA A 479 -7.93 15.91 -12.41
C ALA A 479 -7.23 15.70 -13.76
N ARG A 480 -7.72 16.37 -14.81
CA ARG A 480 -7.12 16.31 -16.15
C ARG A 480 -5.68 16.85 -16.18
N GLU A 481 -5.39 17.93 -15.45
CA GLU A 481 -4.03 18.44 -15.28
C GLU A 481 -3.12 17.40 -14.63
N ALA A 482 -3.61 16.72 -13.60
CA ALA A 482 -2.84 15.69 -12.91
C ALA A 482 -2.62 14.45 -13.79
N TYR A 483 -3.65 13.94 -14.48
CA TYR A 483 -3.47 12.83 -15.43
C TYR A 483 -2.44 13.18 -16.51
N LYS A 484 -2.48 14.41 -17.01
CA LYS A 484 -1.51 14.89 -18.00
C LYS A 484 -0.07 14.87 -17.46
N ALA A 485 0.13 15.22 -16.19
CA ALA A 485 1.45 15.16 -15.57
C ALA A 485 2.02 13.72 -15.54
N PHE A 486 1.20 12.72 -15.16
CA PHE A 486 1.62 11.32 -15.20
C PHE A 486 1.86 10.79 -16.61
N VAL A 487 1.02 11.17 -17.56
CA VAL A 487 1.14 10.78 -18.97
C VAL A 487 2.42 11.38 -19.60
N ASP A 488 2.77 12.61 -19.25
CA ASP A 488 4.00 13.25 -19.74
C ASP A 488 5.28 12.69 -19.11
N ALA A 489 5.18 12.20 -17.88
CA ALA A 489 6.33 11.63 -17.18
C ALA A 489 6.67 10.21 -17.63
N ASN A 490 5.72 9.45 -18.19
CA ASN A 490 5.90 8.05 -18.52
C ASN A 490 5.47 7.70 -19.94
N ASP A 491 6.42 7.64 -20.87
CA ASP A 491 6.19 7.29 -22.27
C ASP A 491 5.76 5.84 -22.50
N GLN A 492 5.98 4.96 -21.49
CA GLN A 492 5.59 3.56 -21.54
C GLN A 492 4.23 3.31 -20.88
N LEU A 493 3.55 4.35 -20.40
CA LEU A 493 2.23 4.25 -19.81
C LEU A 493 1.21 3.86 -20.88
N GLU A 494 0.54 2.74 -20.69
CA GLU A 494 -0.49 2.26 -21.63
C GLU A 494 -1.87 2.84 -21.33
N GLY A 495 -2.16 3.13 -20.06
CA GLY A 495 -3.39 3.76 -19.63
C GLY A 495 -3.43 4.06 -18.14
N ILE A 496 -4.42 4.83 -17.76
CA ILE A 496 -4.78 5.12 -16.37
C ILE A 496 -6.18 4.55 -16.11
N VAL A 497 -6.36 3.86 -14.98
CA VAL A 497 -7.69 3.53 -14.45
C VAL A 497 -7.97 4.48 -13.30
N THR A 498 -9.15 5.10 -13.28
CA THR A 498 -9.51 6.05 -12.23
C THR A 498 -10.83 5.70 -11.58
N ILE A 499 -10.86 5.80 -10.26
CA ILE A 499 -12.07 5.72 -9.44
C ILE A 499 -12.45 7.14 -9.01
N GLN A 500 -13.74 7.46 -9.06
CA GLN A 500 -14.25 8.61 -8.31
C GLN A 500 -14.65 8.16 -6.91
N TYR A 501 -14.16 8.86 -5.91
CA TYR A 501 -14.62 8.63 -4.53
C TYR A 501 -16.11 8.99 -4.41
N ASP A 502 -16.88 8.10 -3.83
CA ASP A 502 -18.32 8.14 -3.59
C ASP A 502 -19.17 8.80 -4.71
N PRO A 503 -19.78 7.98 -5.56
CA PRO A 503 -19.65 6.52 -5.63
C PRO A 503 -18.54 6.08 -6.59
N TYR A 504 -17.95 4.92 -6.34
CA TYR A 504 -16.85 4.38 -7.16
C TYR A 504 -17.21 4.17 -8.64
N SER A 505 -18.50 4.06 -8.96
CA SER A 505 -19.05 3.91 -10.31
C SER A 505 -19.39 5.24 -11.03
N ALA A 506 -19.21 6.39 -10.37
CA ALA A 506 -19.68 7.68 -10.92
C ALA A 506 -19.07 8.07 -12.27
N GLY A 507 -17.90 7.56 -12.60
CA GLY A 507 -17.30 7.75 -13.90
C GLY A 507 -18.10 7.16 -15.06
N GLY A 508 -18.91 6.13 -14.80
CA GLY A 508 -19.82 5.50 -15.77
C GLY A 508 -19.13 4.85 -16.96
N GLY A 509 -17.88 4.42 -16.81
CA GLY A 509 -17.09 3.80 -17.88
C GLY A 509 -16.64 4.78 -18.97
N ARG A 510 -16.76 6.08 -18.74
CA ARG A 510 -16.30 7.10 -19.70
C ARG A 510 -14.78 7.10 -19.79
N VAL A 511 -14.26 7.49 -20.95
CA VAL A 511 -12.83 7.56 -21.24
C VAL A 511 -12.43 8.99 -21.58
N LEU A 512 -11.42 9.51 -20.88
CA LEU A 512 -10.71 10.71 -21.25
C LEU A 512 -9.43 10.32 -22.01
N TRP A 513 -8.91 11.22 -22.81
CA TRP A 513 -7.68 11.02 -23.56
C TRP A 513 -6.67 12.11 -23.20
N CYS A 514 -5.48 11.70 -22.85
CA CYS A 514 -4.36 12.58 -22.59
C CYS A 514 -3.25 12.28 -23.60
N THR A 515 -2.93 13.23 -24.47
CA THR A 515 -1.84 13.04 -25.42
C THR A 515 -0.51 13.22 -24.70
N ASN A 516 0.40 12.25 -24.79
CA ASN A 516 1.73 12.34 -24.22
C ASN A 516 2.64 13.24 -25.09
N LYS A 517 3.87 13.48 -24.60
CA LYS A 517 4.84 14.34 -25.32
C LYS A 517 5.30 13.79 -26.68
N ASN A 518 5.08 12.50 -26.94
CA ASN A 518 5.38 11.84 -28.22
C ASN A 518 4.19 11.85 -29.20
N GLY A 519 3.07 12.48 -28.82
CA GLY A 519 1.87 12.58 -29.66
C GLY A 519 0.91 11.40 -29.58
N TYR A 520 1.12 10.46 -28.66
CA TYR A 520 0.23 9.33 -28.46
C TYR A 520 -0.86 9.63 -27.43
N ASP A 521 -2.10 9.27 -27.77
CA ASP A 521 -3.24 9.39 -26.89
C ASP A 521 -3.28 8.23 -25.88
N ILE A 522 -3.23 8.57 -24.61
CA ILE A 522 -3.29 7.62 -23.50
C ILE A 522 -4.67 7.70 -22.87
N PRO A 523 -5.42 6.57 -22.75
CA PRO A 523 -6.74 6.57 -22.16
C PRO A 523 -6.69 6.69 -20.64
N VAL A 524 -7.58 7.50 -20.09
CA VAL A 524 -7.96 7.50 -18.67
C VAL A 524 -9.34 6.90 -18.58
N VAL A 525 -9.42 5.67 -18.12
CA VAL A 525 -10.64 4.85 -18.07
C VAL A 525 -11.25 4.96 -16.69
N SER A 526 -12.49 5.46 -16.60
CA SER A 526 -13.21 5.49 -15.33
C SER A 526 -13.94 4.18 -15.07
N THR A 527 -14.14 3.85 -13.80
CA THR A 527 -14.95 2.71 -13.38
C THR A 527 -16.42 2.91 -13.77
N LYS A 528 -17.07 1.82 -14.20
CA LYS A 528 -18.47 1.82 -14.60
C LYS A 528 -19.38 1.19 -13.55
N TYR A 529 -18.94 0.11 -12.95
CA TYR A 529 -19.65 -0.61 -11.90
C TYR A 529 -18.74 -0.89 -10.73
N ALA A 530 -19.32 -1.14 -9.55
CA ALA A 530 -18.61 -1.55 -8.35
C ALA A 530 -19.31 -2.73 -7.67
N VAL A 531 -18.57 -3.80 -7.43
CA VAL A 531 -19.00 -4.92 -6.60
C VAL A 531 -18.77 -4.56 -5.15
N TRP A 532 -19.83 -4.16 -4.45
CA TRP A 532 -19.79 -3.62 -3.09
C TRP A 532 -20.97 -4.07 -2.25
N LYS A 533 -20.73 -4.70 -1.09
CA LYS A 533 -21.77 -5.30 -0.25
C LYS A 533 -22.70 -4.25 0.38
N ASP A 534 -22.15 -3.18 0.89
CA ASP A 534 -22.86 -2.16 1.67
C ASP A 534 -23.22 -0.92 0.83
N ALA A 535 -23.13 -1.04 -0.50
CA ALA A 535 -23.56 0.04 -1.37
C ALA A 535 -25.05 0.29 -1.21
N SER A 536 -25.38 1.41 -0.60
CA SER A 536 -26.77 1.82 -0.38
C SER A 536 -27.48 2.31 -1.64
N SER A 537 -26.83 2.28 -2.80
CA SER A 537 -27.29 2.94 -4.01
C SER A 537 -27.25 2.01 -5.21
N VAL A 538 -28.26 1.17 -5.30
CA VAL A 538 -28.62 0.37 -6.49
C VAL A 538 -28.73 1.24 -7.75
N GLU A 539 -29.08 2.50 -7.62
CA GLU A 539 -29.26 3.45 -8.73
C GLU A 539 -27.98 3.85 -9.45
N ARG A 540 -26.80 3.51 -8.89
CA ARG A 540 -25.51 4.00 -9.38
C ARG A 540 -24.56 2.92 -9.90
N GLY A 541 -25.06 1.71 -10.20
CA GLY A 541 -24.21 0.62 -10.71
C GLY A 541 -23.31 -0.01 -9.64
N MET A 542 -23.66 0.12 -8.36
CA MET A 542 -22.98 -0.50 -7.22
C MET A 542 -23.88 -1.54 -6.57
N GLY A 543 -23.35 -2.71 -6.27
CA GLY A 543 -24.14 -3.76 -5.64
C GLY A 543 -23.37 -5.06 -5.46
N ASN A 544 -24.09 -6.10 -5.03
CA ASN A 544 -23.55 -7.45 -4.95
C ASN A 544 -23.30 -8.03 -6.36
N PRO A 545 -22.58 -9.17 -6.48
CA PRO A 545 -22.25 -9.76 -7.78
C PRO A 545 -23.46 -10.02 -8.71
N LYS A 546 -24.63 -10.36 -8.14
CA LYS A 546 -25.86 -10.60 -8.92
C LYS A 546 -26.43 -9.28 -9.48
N GLU A 547 -26.43 -8.24 -8.68
CA GLU A 547 -26.91 -6.91 -9.08
C GLU A 547 -26.01 -6.31 -10.16
N VAL A 548 -24.70 -6.39 -10.01
CA VAL A 548 -23.75 -5.91 -11.02
C VAL A 548 -23.89 -6.71 -12.32
N ALA A 549 -24.07 -8.03 -12.25
CA ALA A 549 -24.36 -8.86 -13.42
C ALA A 549 -25.66 -8.46 -14.11
N GLN A 550 -26.67 -8.02 -13.34
CA GLN A 550 -27.93 -7.50 -13.89
C GLN A 550 -27.72 -6.14 -14.58
N TYR A 551 -26.93 -5.23 -13.99
CA TYR A 551 -26.60 -3.95 -14.63
C TYR A 551 -25.91 -4.14 -15.98
N ILE A 552 -24.96 -5.09 -16.05
CA ILE A 552 -24.30 -5.45 -17.32
C ILE A 552 -25.35 -5.93 -18.32
N ARG A 553 -26.26 -6.83 -17.93
CA ARG A 553 -27.33 -7.34 -18.80
C ARG A 553 -28.22 -6.24 -19.34
N ASP A 554 -28.60 -5.28 -18.50
CA ASP A 554 -29.56 -4.24 -18.85
C ASP A 554 -28.94 -3.13 -19.72
N ASN A 555 -27.63 -2.92 -19.62
CA ASN A 555 -26.96 -1.80 -20.27
C ASN A 555 -26.05 -2.19 -21.44
N GLU A 556 -25.59 -3.45 -21.52
CA GLU A 556 -24.56 -3.88 -22.49
C GLU A 556 -25.10 -4.88 -23.53
N ALA A 557 -26.38 -5.16 -23.55
CA ALA A 557 -26.96 -6.15 -24.47
C ALA A 557 -26.81 -5.71 -25.93
N GLY A 558 -26.12 -6.49 -26.74
CA GLY A 558 -26.12 -6.40 -28.20
C GLY A 558 -25.11 -5.49 -28.85
N SER A 559 -24.12 -4.98 -28.11
CA SER A 559 -23.00 -4.20 -28.66
C SER A 559 -21.67 -4.55 -27.99
N ASP A 560 -20.55 -4.22 -28.62
CA ASP A 560 -19.25 -4.26 -27.96
C ASP A 560 -19.22 -3.19 -26.87
N SER A 561 -18.86 -3.62 -25.65
CA SER A 561 -18.65 -2.72 -24.51
C SER A 561 -17.31 -2.97 -23.83
N TYR A 562 -16.88 -1.99 -23.05
CA TYR A 562 -15.56 -1.97 -22.42
C TYR A 562 -15.71 -1.47 -20.99
N ASP A 563 -15.78 -2.39 -20.03
CA ASP A 563 -16.18 -2.08 -18.66
C ASP A 563 -15.07 -2.36 -17.66
N ALA A 564 -14.60 -1.33 -16.97
CA ALA A 564 -13.76 -1.46 -15.79
C ALA A 564 -14.67 -1.54 -14.55
N ILE A 565 -14.56 -2.63 -13.80
CA ILE A 565 -15.36 -2.92 -12.61
C ILE A 565 -14.45 -3.05 -11.41
N VAL A 566 -14.66 -2.20 -10.41
CA VAL A 566 -13.94 -2.30 -9.14
C VAL A 566 -14.65 -3.31 -8.22
N VAL A 567 -13.87 -4.15 -7.56
CA VAL A 567 -14.33 -5.04 -6.49
C VAL A 567 -13.82 -4.48 -5.18
N HIS A 568 -14.75 -4.08 -4.30
CA HIS A 568 -14.40 -3.54 -3.00
C HIS A 568 -13.75 -4.61 -2.11
N ALA A 569 -12.53 -4.36 -1.68
CA ALA A 569 -11.69 -5.35 -0.99
C ALA A 569 -12.31 -5.88 0.31
N TRP A 570 -12.98 -5.00 1.06
CA TRP A 570 -13.57 -5.34 2.36
C TRP A 570 -14.98 -5.96 2.26
N SER A 571 -15.52 -6.11 1.06
CA SER A 571 -16.84 -6.73 0.87
C SER A 571 -16.76 -8.25 0.92
N ASP A 572 -17.50 -8.85 1.84
CA ASP A 572 -17.71 -10.30 1.95
C ASP A 572 -19.17 -10.65 1.60
N PHE A 573 -19.35 -11.49 0.60
CA PHE A 573 -20.63 -11.93 0.10
C PHE A 573 -20.93 -13.38 0.55
N SER A 574 -21.05 -13.58 1.87
CA SER A 574 -21.34 -14.90 2.48
C SER A 574 -20.22 -15.92 2.22
N GLY A 575 -18.96 -15.51 2.46
CA GLY A 575 -17.79 -16.36 2.40
C GLY A 575 -17.02 -16.28 1.08
N TYR A 576 -17.34 -15.37 0.17
CA TYR A 576 -16.53 -15.08 -1.01
C TYR A 576 -16.32 -13.58 -1.23
N ARG A 577 -15.10 -13.20 -1.63
CA ARG A 577 -14.62 -11.83 -1.78
C ARG A 577 -13.55 -11.76 -2.88
N GLY A 578 -13.10 -10.59 -3.25
CA GLY A 578 -12.05 -10.40 -4.26
C GLY A 578 -12.33 -11.12 -5.58
N ALA A 579 -11.38 -11.93 -6.06
CA ALA A 579 -11.50 -12.67 -7.31
C ALA A 579 -12.69 -13.65 -7.32
N ALA A 580 -13.06 -14.22 -6.16
CA ALA A 580 -14.23 -15.08 -6.06
C ALA A 580 -15.55 -14.29 -6.26
N ALA A 581 -15.62 -13.04 -5.80
CA ALA A 581 -16.77 -12.17 -6.03
C ALA A 581 -16.87 -11.76 -7.51
N ALA A 582 -15.75 -11.43 -8.15
CA ALA A 582 -15.70 -11.18 -9.59
C ALA A 582 -16.16 -12.41 -10.39
N ALA A 583 -15.67 -13.61 -10.08
CA ALA A 583 -16.09 -14.85 -10.71
C ALA A 583 -17.58 -15.14 -10.49
N ALA A 584 -18.13 -14.79 -9.32
CA ALA A 584 -19.56 -14.93 -9.05
C ALA A 584 -20.41 -13.96 -9.89
N CYS A 585 -19.91 -12.75 -10.15
CA CYS A 585 -20.53 -11.81 -11.08
C CYS A 585 -20.53 -12.38 -12.52
N ILE A 586 -19.38 -12.84 -13.00
CA ILE A 586 -19.23 -13.42 -14.35
C ILE A 586 -20.19 -14.61 -14.58
N ARG A 587 -20.32 -15.52 -13.60
CA ARG A 587 -21.23 -16.67 -13.71
C ARG A 587 -22.71 -16.28 -13.88
N GLN A 588 -23.09 -15.09 -13.45
CA GLN A 588 -24.45 -14.57 -13.49
C GLN A 588 -24.66 -13.55 -14.62
N ALA A 589 -23.58 -13.12 -15.26
CA ALA A 589 -23.61 -12.18 -16.36
C ALA A 589 -24.10 -12.82 -17.68
N PRO A 590 -24.46 -12.03 -18.69
CA PRO A 590 -24.76 -12.53 -20.03
C PRO A 590 -23.57 -13.32 -20.63
N SER A 591 -23.86 -14.28 -21.50
CA SER A 591 -22.84 -15.07 -22.20
C SER A 591 -21.94 -14.25 -23.14
N SER A 592 -22.36 -13.02 -23.47
CA SER A 592 -21.57 -12.05 -24.22
C SER A 592 -20.42 -11.43 -23.41
N VAL A 593 -20.41 -11.58 -22.08
CA VAL A 593 -19.33 -11.07 -21.23
C VAL A 593 -18.05 -11.87 -21.47
N VAL A 594 -16.99 -11.14 -21.80
CA VAL A 594 -15.64 -11.66 -22.00
C VAL A 594 -14.75 -11.08 -20.91
N PRO A 595 -14.37 -11.86 -19.89
CA PRO A 595 -13.43 -11.42 -18.88
C PRO A 595 -12.06 -11.17 -19.49
N VAL A 596 -11.48 -10.01 -19.20
CA VAL A 596 -10.15 -9.60 -19.67
C VAL A 596 -9.38 -8.92 -18.54
N SER A 597 -8.07 -8.78 -18.66
CA SER A 597 -7.29 -7.96 -17.75
C SER A 597 -7.50 -6.46 -18.03
N ILE A 598 -7.13 -5.62 -17.06
CA ILE A 598 -7.16 -4.15 -17.28
C ILE A 598 -6.26 -3.73 -18.45
N GLN A 599 -5.08 -4.35 -18.61
CA GLN A 599 -4.19 -4.04 -19.72
C GLN A 599 -4.86 -4.39 -21.07
N GLU A 600 -5.47 -5.56 -21.19
CA GLU A 600 -6.20 -5.95 -22.40
C GLU A 600 -7.38 -5.01 -22.66
N LEU A 601 -8.16 -4.66 -21.63
CA LEU A 601 -9.27 -3.71 -21.76
C LEU A 601 -8.80 -2.36 -22.35
N ILE A 602 -7.69 -1.83 -21.84
CA ILE A 602 -7.09 -0.58 -22.31
C ILE A 602 -6.74 -0.67 -23.80
N TRP A 603 -6.08 -1.74 -24.24
CA TRP A 603 -5.72 -1.91 -25.64
C TRP A 603 -6.94 -2.09 -26.56
N ARG A 604 -7.97 -2.77 -26.11
CA ARG A 604 -9.26 -2.87 -26.85
C ARG A 604 -9.94 -1.52 -26.98
N ILE A 605 -9.96 -0.71 -25.93
CA ILE A 605 -10.48 0.68 -25.97
C ILE A 605 -9.67 1.52 -26.97
N ARG A 606 -8.35 1.41 -26.96
CA ARG A 606 -7.47 2.11 -27.92
C ARG A 606 -7.78 1.67 -29.35
N MET A 607 -7.89 0.37 -29.62
CA MET A 607 -8.24 -0.15 -30.94
C MET A 607 -9.62 0.34 -31.40
N ALA A 608 -10.61 0.35 -30.51
CA ALA A 608 -11.97 0.76 -30.85
C ALA A 608 -12.12 2.29 -31.07
N LYS A 609 -11.32 3.11 -30.38
CA LYS A 609 -11.51 4.57 -30.35
C LYS A 609 -10.36 5.37 -30.99
N ARG A 610 -9.20 4.74 -31.19
CA ARG A 610 -7.97 5.33 -31.75
C ARG A 610 -7.27 4.32 -32.69
N ARG A 611 -8.05 3.70 -33.57
CA ARG A 611 -7.63 2.55 -34.39
C ARG A 611 -6.30 2.80 -35.11
N ASP A 612 -6.22 3.86 -35.91
CA ASP A 612 -5.04 4.11 -36.76
C ASP A 612 -3.77 4.29 -35.90
N GLN A 613 -3.86 5.10 -34.86
CA GLN A 613 -2.75 5.30 -33.93
C GLN A 613 -2.37 4.00 -33.21
N THR A 614 -3.35 3.17 -32.85
CA THR A 614 -3.11 1.89 -32.18
C THR A 614 -2.38 0.92 -33.11
N ILE A 615 -2.78 0.81 -34.35
CA ILE A 615 -2.09 0.00 -35.36
C ILE A 615 -0.65 0.48 -35.54
N GLU A 616 -0.43 1.78 -35.65
CA GLU A 616 0.93 2.35 -35.76
C GLU A 616 1.80 1.96 -34.57
N ILE A 617 1.25 2.03 -33.34
CA ILE A 617 1.97 1.62 -32.12
C ILE A 617 2.27 0.13 -32.15
N LEU A 618 1.29 -0.72 -32.49
CA LEU A 618 1.45 -2.19 -32.52
C LEU A 618 2.55 -2.61 -33.53
N LYS A 619 2.71 -1.88 -34.64
CA LYS A 619 3.80 -2.10 -35.60
C LYS A 619 5.19 -1.81 -35.03
N THR A 620 5.29 -1.05 -33.95
CA THR A 620 6.57 -0.76 -33.29
C THR A 620 6.93 -1.77 -32.19
N ILE A 621 5.96 -2.56 -31.71
CA ILE A 621 6.16 -3.57 -30.65
C ILE A 621 6.70 -4.86 -31.29
N ARG A 622 7.78 -5.40 -30.72
CA ARG A 622 8.46 -6.61 -31.18
C ARG A 622 8.16 -7.83 -30.32
#